data_c790a5ac1bcb4b40b17601b4d5ac1463
#
_entry.id   c790a5ac1bcb4b40b17601b4d5ac1463
#
_cell.length_a   1.000
_cell.length_b   1.000
_cell.length_c   1.000
_cell.angle_alpha   90.00
_cell.angle_beta   90.00
_cell.angle_gamma   90.00
#
_symmetry.space_group_name_H-M   'P 1'
#
loop_
_entity.id
_entity.type
_entity.pdbx_description
1 polymer ?
#
loop_
_entity_poly.entity_id
_entity_poly.type
_entity_poly.pdbx_seq_one_letter_code
_entity_poly.pdbx_strand_id
1 'polypeptide(L)'
;PANVTADEFEKIKEKVKIEYSQTNDDANFTSKRGQAVDNQATRISTITKDANGNLVVTYKDGSTDTKPLSEFTSLNKQSAIDAVNKAAEDKIAEINANTNATAEEKATAIEKVNADKSKALTAINDNSVTTKAALDNAKTSGTTAISNDNPVVTKKDTAKAAIDTALREKEAAIDADNTLTTEEKNAAKADAQAKATAAKASIDNATTNAAVDQAKTEGATSVGSVTPTAVVKPAAKKAIEDALKAKVAQLDARNDLTTEEKEAAKADAKARADAAKTAIDNMTTNSTVDNAKTTGVADVESVNPQASQKKTDAKNAVDEALKVKEAAIDTNNDLTAEEKTKAKEDAKA
;
A
#
# COMPACT_ATOMS: atom_id res chain seq x y z
N PRO A 1 42.77 -31.05 -25.90
CA PRO A 1 44.10 -31.46 -26.44
C PRO A 1 44.43 -30.81 -27.78
N ALA A 2 43.43 -30.50 -28.63
CA ALA A 2 43.70 -29.85 -29.93
C ALA A 2 44.28 -28.42 -29.84
N ASN A 3 44.24 -27.79 -28.67
CA ASN A 3 44.67 -26.41 -28.44
C ASN A 3 45.84 -26.28 -27.45
N VAL A 4 46.69 -27.29 -27.32
CA VAL A 4 47.94 -27.17 -26.56
C VAL A 4 48.79 -26.07 -27.21
N THR A 5 49.11 -25.01 -26.47
CA THR A 5 49.95 -23.91 -26.91
C THR A 5 51.41 -24.39 -27.12
N ALA A 6 52.21 -23.60 -27.83
CA ALA A 6 53.64 -23.93 -28.02
C ALA A 6 54.38 -24.08 -26.67
N ASP A 7 54.11 -23.17 -25.72
CA ASP A 7 54.74 -23.20 -24.39
C ASP A 7 54.28 -24.41 -23.56
N GLU A 8 53.01 -24.80 -23.65
CA GLU A 8 52.50 -26.00 -22.98
C GLU A 8 53.12 -27.26 -23.60
N PHE A 9 53.30 -27.27 -24.93
CA PHE A 9 53.91 -28.38 -25.61
C PHE A 9 55.38 -28.55 -25.20
N GLU A 10 56.14 -27.46 -25.06
CA GLU A 10 57.54 -27.54 -24.55
C GLU A 10 57.60 -28.15 -23.14
N LYS A 11 56.63 -27.74 -22.23
CA LYS A 11 56.53 -28.34 -20.90
C LYS A 11 56.19 -29.83 -20.92
N ILE A 12 55.41 -30.27 -21.92
CA ILE A 12 55.06 -31.68 -22.11
C ILE A 12 56.36 -32.44 -22.55
N LYS A 13 57.10 -31.89 -23.53
CA LYS A 13 58.33 -32.48 -23.99
C LYS A 13 59.33 -32.76 -22.86
N GLU A 14 59.47 -31.81 -21.92
CA GLU A 14 60.33 -31.94 -20.75
C GLU A 14 59.98 -33.12 -19.85
N LYS A 15 58.68 -33.49 -19.82
CA LYS A 15 58.14 -34.57 -18.97
C LYS A 15 58.02 -35.92 -19.65
N VAL A 16 58.25 -35.98 -20.98
CA VAL A 16 58.17 -37.23 -21.70
C VAL A 16 59.32 -38.14 -21.21
N LYS A 17 58.94 -39.34 -20.82
CA LYS A 17 59.90 -40.44 -20.48
C LYS A 17 59.60 -41.58 -21.39
N ILE A 18 60.73 -42.20 -21.88
CA ILE A 18 60.65 -43.41 -22.69
C ILE A 18 61.05 -44.61 -21.84
N GLU A 19 60.39 -45.72 -22.10
CA GLU A 19 60.65 -46.98 -21.42
C GLU A 19 61.14 -48.05 -22.45
N TYR A 20 61.82 -49.02 -21.99
CA TYR A 20 62.17 -50.19 -22.83
C TYR A 20 60.87 -50.95 -23.16
N SER A 21 60.69 -51.29 -24.45
CA SER A 21 59.50 -51.99 -24.92
C SER A 21 59.22 -53.26 -24.12
N GLN A 22 57.95 -53.48 -23.77
CA GLN A 22 57.51 -54.68 -23.10
C GLN A 22 57.56 -55.90 -23.95
N THR A 23 57.66 -55.74 -25.29
CA THR A 23 57.65 -56.80 -26.29
C THR A 23 59.02 -56.97 -26.99
N ASN A 24 60.05 -56.26 -26.54
CA ASN A 24 61.38 -56.39 -27.13
C ASN A 24 62.00 -57.74 -26.75
N ASP A 25 62.32 -58.57 -27.75
CA ASP A 25 62.89 -59.89 -27.61
C ASP A 25 64.40 -59.96 -27.71
N ASP A 26 65.09 -58.84 -27.89
CA ASP A 26 66.56 -58.77 -27.82
C ASP A 26 67.02 -59.14 -26.41
N ALA A 27 67.85 -60.17 -26.34
CA ALA A 27 68.38 -60.72 -25.11
C ALA A 27 69.11 -59.71 -24.22
N ASN A 28 69.65 -58.65 -24.81
CA ASN A 28 70.31 -57.55 -24.07
C ASN A 28 69.38 -56.65 -23.34
N PHE A 29 68.12 -56.66 -23.71
CA PHE A 29 67.07 -55.72 -23.18
C PHE A 29 65.89 -56.40 -22.49
N THR A 30 65.77 -57.70 -22.54
CA THR A 30 64.66 -58.47 -21.92
C THR A 30 64.57 -58.24 -20.44
N SER A 31 65.66 -58.05 -19.71
CA SER A 31 65.67 -57.73 -18.27
C SER A 31 65.29 -56.27 -17.97
N LYS A 32 65.18 -55.40 -18.98
CA LYS A 32 64.88 -53.98 -18.85
C LYS A 32 63.48 -53.64 -19.30
N ARG A 33 62.68 -54.61 -19.74
CA ARG A 33 61.29 -54.39 -20.19
C ARG A 33 60.49 -53.54 -19.19
N GLY A 34 59.86 -52.46 -19.66
CA GLY A 34 59.02 -51.54 -18.83
C GLY A 34 59.86 -50.67 -17.88
N GLN A 35 61.18 -50.74 -17.90
CA GLN A 35 61.97 -49.82 -17.11
C GLN A 35 62.26 -48.54 -17.90
N ALA A 36 62.42 -47.41 -17.21
CA ALA A 36 62.76 -46.14 -17.81
C ALA A 36 64.15 -46.24 -18.47
N VAL A 37 64.30 -45.64 -19.64
CA VAL A 37 65.55 -45.56 -20.37
C VAL A 37 66.44 -44.51 -19.74
N ASP A 38 67.60 -44.92 -19.26
CA ASP A 38 68.65 -44.02 -18.80
C ASP A 38 69.20 -43.19 -19.96
N ASN A 39 69.50 -41.91 -19.71
CA ASN A 39 70.00 -40.98 -20.72
C ASN A 39 69.14 -40.93 -22.00
N GLN A 40 67.80 -40.82 -21.85
CA GLN A 40 66.83 -40.79 -22.98
C GLN A 40 67.27 -39.78 -24.08
N ALA A 41 67.84 -38.62 -23.69
CA ALA A 41 68.34 -37.59 -24.60
C ALA A 41 69.32 -38.07 -25.62
N THR A 42 70.07 -39.22 -25.36
CA THR A 42 70.95 -39.81 -26.30
C THR A 42 70.24 -40.65 -27.37
N ARG A 43 69.00 -41.02 -27.13
CA ARG A 43 68.19 -41.87 -28.02
C ARG A 43 67.12 -41.10 -28.77
N ILE A 44 66.57 -40.04 -28.20
CA ILE A 44 65.56 -39.19 -28.84
C ILE A 44 66.28 -38.24 -29.84
N SER A 45 65.73 -38.17 -31.05
CA SER A 45 66.10 -37.19 -32.06
C SER A 45 65.27 -35.96 -31.95
N THR A 46 63.95 -36.14 -32.02
CA THR A 46 62.94 -35.03 -31.90
C THR A 46 61.66 -35.47 -31.18
N ILE A 47 61.00 -34.52 -30.57
CA ILE A 47 59.58 -34.65 -30.08
C ILE A 47 58.80 -33.60 -30.78
N THR A 48 57.81 -34.01 -31.56
CA THR A 48 56.98 -33.11 -32.36
C THR A 48 55.48 -33.40 -32.15
N LYS A 49 54.59 -32.54 -32.66
CA LYS A 49 53.18 -32.77 -32.76
C LYS A 49 52.78 -33.00 -34.20
N ASP A 50 52.11 -34.10 -34.52
CA ASP A 50 51.58 -34.38 -35.85
C ASP A 50 50.35 -33.58 -36.21
N ALA A 51 49.86 -33.67 -37.46
CA ALA A 51 48.68 -33.01 -37.92
C ALA A 51 47.35 -33.48 -37.21
N ASN A 52 47.39 -34.68 -36.64
CA ASN A 52 46.25 -35.25 -35.88
C ASN A 52 46.26 -34.87 -34.39
N GLY A 53 47.26 -34.07 -33.94
CA GLY A 53 47.41 -33.65 -32.56
C GLY A 53 48.03 -34.72 -31.66
N ASN A 54 48.78 -35.67 -32.19
CA ASN A 54 49.52 -36.67 -31.41
C ASN A 54 50.89 -36.15 -31.10
N LEU A 55 51.45 -36.58 -29.98
CA LEU A 55 52.88 -36.46 -29.67
C LEU A 55 53.64 -37.58 -30.42
N VAL A 56 54.66 -37.18 -31.17
CA VAL A 56 55.52 -38.10 -31.94
C VAL A 56 56.89 -37.94 -31.39
N VAL A 57 57.46 -39.04 -30.87
CA VAL A 57 58.87 -39.16 -30.49
C VAL A 57 59.57 -39.84 -31.64
N THR A 58 60.56 -39.17 -32.25
CA THR A 58 61.41 -39.75 -33.27
C THR A 58 62.79 -40.11 -32.63
N TYR A 59 63.18 -41.34 -32.80
CA TYR A 59 64.47 -41.80 -32.30
C TYR A 59 65.57 -41.56 -33.29
N LYS A 60 66.84 -41.70 -32.85
CA LYS A 60 68.04 -41.49 -33.71
C LYS A 60 68.22 -42.57 -34.78
N ASP A 61 67.60 -43.72 -34.62
CA ASP A 61 67.59 -44.80 -35.61
C ASP A 61 66.50 -44.61 -36.68
N GLY A 62 65.68 -43.51 -36.58
CA GLY A 62 64.63 -43.20 -37.50
C GLY A 62 63.25 -43.80 -37.14
N SER A 63 63.21 -44.66 -36.14
CA SER A 63 61.91 -45.17 -35.65
C SER A 63 61.11 -44.12 -34.92
N THR A 64 59.79 -44.30 -34.79
CA THR A 64 58.86 -43.34 -34.12
C THR A 64 57.93 -44.07 -33.20
N ASP A 65 57.65 -43.42 -32.07
CA ASP A 65 56.49 -43.70 -31.22
C ASP A 65 55.49 -42.56 -31.30
N THR A 66 54.22 -42.90 -31.40
CA THR A 66 53.14 -41.95 -31.49
C THR A 66 52.15 -42.21 -30.37
N LYS A 67 51.80 -41.15 -29.59
CA LYS A 67 50.81 -41.21 -28.51
C LYS A 67 49.83 -40.03 -28.62
N PRO A 68 48.56 -40.23 -28.35
CA PRO A 68 47.64 -39.12 -28.27
C PRO A 68 48.10 -38.09 -27.24
N LEU A 69 48.12 -36.81 -27.62
CA LEU A 69 48.56 -35.74 -26.71
C LEU A 69 47.66 -35.65 -25.47
N SER A 70 46.41 -36.20 -25.55
CA SER A 70 45.48 -36.31 -24.44
C SER A 70 45.98 -37.20 -23.29
N GLU A 71 46.92 -38.09 -23.54
CA GLU A 71 47.57 -38.89 -22.49
C GLU A 71 48.50 -38.06 -21.59
N PHE A 72 48.96 -36.92 -22.09
CA PHE A 72 49.91 -36.00 -21.42
C PHE A 72 49.32 -34.71 -20.96
N THR A 73 48.02 -34.50 -21.19
CA THR A 73 47.34 -33.27 -20.85
C THR A 73 46.07 -33.55 -20.04
N SER A 74 45.84 -32.77 -19.00
CA SER A 74 44.55 -32.68 -18.31
C SER A 74 43.88 -31.38 -18.66
N LEU A 75 42.57 -31.41 -18.81
CA LEU A 75 41.76 -30.18 -18.99
C LEU A 75 41.82 -29.36 -17.71
N ASN A 76 42.33 -28.13 -17.78
CA ASN A 76 42.30 -27.22 -16.64
C ASN A 76 40.86 -26.69 -16.44
N LYS A 77 40.21 -27.14 -15.39
CA LYS A 77 38.85 -26.77 -15.03
C LYS A 77 38.77 -25.55 -14.08
N GLN A 78 39.93 -25.11 -13.53
CA GLN A 78 39.96 -24.09 -12.47
C GLN A 78 39.30 -22.76 -12.90
N SER A 79 39.61 -22.27 -14.09
CA SER A 79 39.00 -21.02 -14.60
C SER A 79 37.47 -21.09 -14.72
N ALA A 80 36.91 -22.25 -15.04
CA ALA A 80 35.45 -22.45 -15.07
C ALA A 80 34.85 -22.49 -13.66
N ILE A 81 35.58 -23.15 -12.72
CA ILE A 81 35.20 -23.18 -11.30
C ILE A 81 35.20 -21.78 -10.72
N ASP A 82 36.24 -20.99 -10.98
CA ASP A 82 36.37 -19.61 -10.51
C ASP A 82 35.24 -18.71 -11.06
N ALA A 83 34.88 -18.90 -12.34
CA ALA A 83 33.79 -18.17 -12.97
C ALA A 83 32.40 -18.47 -12.32
N VAL A 84 32.15 -19.76 -11.99
CA VAL A 84 30.93 -20.17 -11.30
C VAL A 84 30.86 -19.61 -9.86
N ASN A 85 32.01 -19.67 -9.15
CA ASN A 85 32.10 -19.11 -7.80
C ASN A 85 31.83 -17.60 -7.80
N LYS A 86 32.49 -16.89 -8.73
CA LYS A 86 32.28 -15.43 -8.87
C LYS A 86 30.82 -15.09 -9.23
N ALA A 87 30.21 -15.81 -10.16
CA ALA A 87 28.81 -15.59 -10.52
C ALA A 87 27.88 -15.76 -9.32
N ALA A 88 28.12 -16.75 -8.46
CA ALA A 88 27.34 -16.96 -7.24
C ALA A 88 27.57 -15.83 -6.22
N GLU A 89 28.83 -15.41 -6.02
CA GLU A 89 29.15 -14.28 -5.12
C GLU A 89 28.50 -12.98 -5.58
N ASP A 90 28.61 -12.67 -6.88
CA ASP A 90 28.01 -11.46 -7.47
C ASP A 90 26.48 -11.51 -7.33
N LYS A 91 25.84 -12.66 -7.57
CA LYS A 91 24.39 -12.83 -7.45
C LYS A 91 23.92 -12.73 -6.00
N ILE A 92 24.62 -13.31 -5.04
CA ILE A 92 24.31 -13.17 -3.62
C ILE A 92 24.44 -11.70 -3.19
N ALA A 93 25.43 -10.97 -3.66
CA ALA A 93 25.57 -9.54 -3.39
C ALA A 93 24.39 -8.73 -3.97
N GLU A 94 23.95 -9.02 -5.19
CA GLU A 94 22.77 -8.43 -5.83
C GLU A 94 21.52 -8.70 -5.02
N ILE A 95 21.27 -9.95 -4.62
CA ILE A 95 20.12 -10.34 -3.79
C ILE A 95 20.14 -9.58 -2.45
N ASN A 96 21.28 -9.50 -1.79
CA ASN A 96 21.42 -8.79 -0.52
C ASN A 96 21.15 -7.29 -0.64
N ALA A 97 21.51 -6.69 -1.77
CA ALA A 97 21.27 -5.27 -2.06
C ALA A 97 19.79 -4.96 -2.39
N ASN A 98 18.94 -5.95 -2.66
CA ASN A 98 17.55 -5.76 -2.99
C ASN A 98 16.75 -5.30 -1.74
N THR A 99 16.36 -4.03 -1.70
CA THR A 99 15.58 -3.44 -0.58
C THR A 99 14.10 -3.82 -0.59
N ASN A 100 13.58 -4.31 -1.71
CA ASN A 100 12.17 -4.70 -1.83
C ASN A 100 11.90 -6.09 -1.25
N ALA A 101 12.91 -6.96 -1.20
CA ALA A 101 12.79 -8.31 -0.65
C ALA A 101 13.02 -8.32 0.87
N THR A 102 12.27 -9.15 1.56
CA THR A 102 12.49 -9.44 2.99
C THR A 102 13.71 -10.35 3.18
N ALA A 103 14.21 -10.45 4.42
CA ALA A 103 15.32 -11.33 4.75
C ALA A 103 15.04 -12.79 4.38
N GLU A 104 13.80 -13.25 4.59
CA GLU A 104 13.38 -14.61 4.30
C GLU A 104 13.28 -14.88 2.78
N GLU A 105 12.77 -13.90 2.01
CA GLU A 105 12.74 -13.99 0.54
C GLU A 105 14.14 -14.01 -0.05
N LYS A 106 15.08 -13.21 0.52
CA LYS A 106 16.50 -13.21 0.15
C LYS A 106 17.16 -14.55 0.50
N ALA A 107 16.92 -15.07 1.71
CA ALA A 107 17.48 -16.35 2.15
C ALA A 107 17.08 -17.49 1.21
N THR A 108 15.79 -17.55 0.82
CA THR A 108 15.30 -18.55 -0.14
C THR A 108 15.98 -18.44 -1.50
N ALA A 109 16.19 -17.22 -2.00
CA ALA A 109 16.92 -17.02 -3.26
C ALA A 109 18.39 -17.41 -3.15
N ILE A 110 19.07 -17.08 -2.03
CA ILE A 110 20.47 -17.46 -1.78
C ILE A 110 20.64 -18.97 -1.67
N GLU A 111 19.71 -19.67 -1.03
CA GLU A 111 19.69 -21.14 -0.99
C GLU A 111 19.66 -21.72 -2.42
N LYS A 112 18.84 -21.15 -3.30
CA LYS A 112 18.77 -21.56 -4.71
C LYS A 112 20.08 -21.30 -5.46
N VAL A 113 20.68 -20.11 -5.29
CA VAL A 113 22.02 -19.79 -5.86
C VAL A 113 23.05 -20.81 -5.42
N ASN A 114 23.08 -21.18 -4.13
CA ASN A 114 24.03 -22.16 -3.60
C ASN A 114 23.78 -23.58 -4.17
N ALA A 115 22.52 -23.95 -4.33
CA ALA A 115 22.15 -25.25 -4.94
C ALA A 115 22.58 -25.29 -6.42
N ASP A 116 22.32 -24.24 -7.20
CA ASP A 116 22.69 -24.18 -8.62
C ASP A 116 24.22 -24.04 -8.81
N LYS A 117 24.92 -23.33 -7.91
CA LYS A 117 26.38 -23.36 -7.81
C LYS A 117 26.89 -24.77 -7.60
N SER A 118 26.36 -25.53 -6.65
CA SER A 118 26.77 -26.90 -6.37
C SER A 118 26.56 -27.81 -7.58
N LYS A 119 25.44 -27.72 -8.27
CA LYS A 119 25.15 -28.45 -9.51
C LYS A 119 26.14 -28.09 -10.61
N ALA A 120 26.44 -26.80 -10.80
CA ALA A 120 27.39 -26.33 -11.80
C ALA A 120 28.80 -26.85 -11.54
N LEU A 121 29.26 -26.80 -10.29
CA LEU A 121 30.55 -27.34 -9.90
C LEU A 121 30.64 -28.86 -10.09
N THR A 122 29.55 -29.58 -9.77
CA THR A 122 29.47 -31.04 -10.04
C THR A 122 29.54 -31.32 -11.52
N ALA A 123 28.80 -30.57 -12.35
CA ALA A 123 28.81 -30.73 -13.81
C ALA A 123 30.21 -30.41 -14.41
N ILE A 124 30.90 -29.40 -13.93
CA ILE A 124 32.27 -29.07 -14.36
C ILE A 124 33.26 -30.18 -13.97
N ASN A 125 33.12 -30.73 -12.75
CA ASN A 125 34.02 -31.75 -12.24
C ASN A 125 33.75 -33.17 -12.77
N ASP A 126 32.62 -33.37 -13.47
CA ASP A 126 32.25 -34.65 -14.03
C ASP A 126 33.40 -35.20 -14.94
N ASN A 127 33.69 -36.52 -14.81
CA ASN A 127 34.73 -37.17 -15.54
C ASN A 127 34.50 -37.24 -17.06
N SER A 128 33.24 -37.07 -17.50
CA SER A 128 32.88 -37.00 -18.92
C SER A 128 33.28 -35.66 -19.56
N VAL A 129 33.53 -34.62 -18.77
CA VAL A 129 33.99 -33.32 -19.25
C VAL A 129 35.46 -33.35 -19.54
N THR A 130 35.79 -33.81 -20.74
CA THR A 130 37.17 -33.99 -21.23
C THR A 130 37.56 -32.98 -22.30
N THR A 131 36.62 -32.19 -22.83
CA THR A 131 36.88 -31.21 -23.89
C THR A 131 36.60 -29.78 -23.42
N LYS A 132 37.30 -28.82 -24.04
CA LYS A 132 37.01 -27.38 -23.76
C LYS A 132 35.57 -27.00 -24.06
N ALA A 133 34.98 -27.50 -25.13
CA ALA A 133 33.61 -27.24 -25.49
C ALA A 133 32.62 -27.74 -24.41
N ALA A 134 32.81 -28.97 -23.89
CA ALA A 134 32.00 -29.50 -22.80
C ALA A 134 32.16 -28.68 -21.51
N LEU A 135 33.40 -28.25 -21.22
CA LEU A 135 33.71 -27.40 -20.07
C LEU A 135 33.03 -26.02 -20.19
N ASP A 136 33.13 -25.39 -21.34
CA ASP A 136 32.48 -24.07 -21.60
C ASP A 136 30.95 -24.17 -21.54
N ASN A 137 30.37 -25.27 -22.02
CA ASN A 137 28.94 -25.53 -21.90
C ASN A 137 28.51 -25.69 -20.43
N ALA A 138 29.23 -26.50 -19.64
CA ALA A 138 28.95 -26.70 -18.23
C ALA A 138 29.04 -25.38 -17.43
N LYS A 139 30.11 -24.61 -17.67
CA LYS A 139 30.33 -23.29 -17.09
C LYS A 139 29.17 -22.34 -17.44
N THR A 140 28.84 -22.21 -18.74
CA THR A 140 27.81 -21.28 -19.22
C THR A 140 26.41 -21.65 -18.66
N SER A 141 26.06 -22.93 -18.68
CA SER A 141 24.79 -23.42 -18.11
C SER A 141 24.73 -23.12 -16.63
N GLY A 142 25.81 -23.36 -15.87
CA GLY A 142 25.86 -23.07 -14.44
C GLY A 142 25.76 -21.59 -14.11
N THR A 143 26.52 -20.73 -14.78
CA THR A 143 26.48 -19.28 -14.54
C THR A 143 25.13 -18.69 -14.98
N THR A 144 24.49 -19.20 -16.03
CA THR A 144 23.16 -18.79 -16.46
C THR A 144 22.09 -19.20 -15.44
N ALA A 145 22.13 -20.41 -14.90
CA ALA A 145 21.22 -20.85 -13.85
C ALA A 145 21.30 -19.91 -12.63
N ILE A 146 22.51 -19.66 -12.14
CA ILE A 146 22.78 -18.76 -11.01
C ILE A 146 22.27 -17.33 -11.30
N SER A 147 22.48 -16.80 -12.51
CA SER A 147 22.06 -15.44 -12.85
C SER A 147 20.54 -15.25 -12.83
N ASN A 148 19.78 -16.32 -13.04
CA ASN A 148 18.33 -16.33 -13.04
C ASN A 148 17.71 -16.45 -11.63
N ASP A 149 18.51 -16.68 -10.60
CA ASP A 149 18.06 -16.85 -9.23
C ASP A 149 17.75 -15.50 -8.60
N ASN A 150 16.52 -15.04 -8.78
CA ASN A 150 16.03 -13.81 -8.18
C ASN A 150 15.10 -14.11 -7.00
N PRO A 151 15.07 -13.25 -5.96
CA PRO A 151 14.08 -13.39 -4.91
C PRO A 151 12.67 -13.17 -5.48
N VAL A 152 11.71 -13.96 -5.03
CA VAL A 152 10.30 -13.76 -5.31
C VAL A 152 9.77 -12.72 -4.31
N VAL A 153 9.65 -11.48 -4.75
CA VAL A 153 9.27 -10.34 -3.92
C VAL A 153 7.75 -10.19 -3.92
N THR A 154 7.06 -10.76 -2.94
CA THR A 154 5.59 -10.75 -2.86
C THR A 154 5.07 -10.24 -1.52
N LYS A 155 5.86 -10.36 -0.46
CA LYS A 155 5.41 -10.10 0.91
C LYS A 155 4.98 -8.66 1.12
N LYS A 156 5.82 -7.70 0.73
CA LYS A 156 5.53 -6.27 0.84
C LYS A 156 4.39 -5.84 -0.08
N ASP A 157 4.33 -6.35 -1.29
CA ASP A 157 3.27 -6.01 -2.25
C ASP A 157 1.90 -6.51 -1.76
N THR A 158 1.84 -7.74 -1.24
CA THR A 158 0.62 -8.28 -0.63
C THR A 158 0.18 -7.45 0.58
N ALA A 159 1.13 -7.03 1.43
CA ALA A 159 0.83 -6.19 2.58
C ALA A 159 0.31 -4.80 2.17
N LYS A 160 0.93 -4.15 1.18
CA LYS A 160 0.48 -2.86 0.63
C LYS A 160 -0.90 -2.95 0.00
N ALA A 161 -1.21 -4.04 -0.72
CA ALA A 161 -2.54 -4.29 -1.28
C ALA A 161 -3.62 -4.41 -0.18
N ALA A 162 -3.28 -4.97 0.98
CA ALA A 162 -4.19 -5.02 2.13
C ALA A 162 -4.46 -3.62 2.71
N ILE A 163 -3.47 -2.73 2.74
CA ILE A 163 -3.65 -1.32 3.12
C ILE A 163 -4.56 -0.59 2.13
N ASP A 164 -4.38 -0.83 0.81
CA ASP A 164 -5.26 -0.25 -0.22
C ASP A 164 -6.70 -0.73 -0.07
N THR A 165 -6.90 -1.98 0.31
CA THR A 165 -8.23 -2.52 0.59
C THR A 165 -8.86 -1.85 1.81
N ALA A 166 -8.13 -1.73 2.92
CA ALA A 166 -8.60 -1.05 4.13
C ALA A 166 -8.94 0.43 3.86
N LEU A 167 -8.13 1.13 3.05
CA LEU A 167 -8.39 2.50 2.64
C LEU A 167 -9.68 2.61 1.84
N ARG A 168 -9.87 1.78 0.82
CA ARG A 168 -11.06 1.78 -0.02
C ARG A 168 -12.33 1.50 0.80
N GLU A 169 -12.28 0.54 1.73
CA GLU A 169 -13.40 0.23 2.63
C GLU A 169 -13.72 1.41 3.55
N LYS A 170 -12.69 2.09 4.09
CA LYS A 170 -12.88 3.28 4.92
C LYS A 170 -13.46 4.45 4.13
N GLU A 171 -12.94 4.72 2.92
CA GLU A 171 -13.46 5.78 2.05
C GLU A 171 -14.93 5.52 1.68
N ALA A 172 -15.30 4.28 1.37
CA ALA A 172 -16.68 3.89 1.11
C ALA A 172 -17.60 4.11 2.32
N ALA A 173 -17.12 3.77 3.53
CA ALA A 173 -17.86 4.01 4.76
C ALA A 173 -18.07 5.51 5.02
N ILE A 174 -17.05 6.34 4.78
CA ILE A 174 -17.15 7.81 4.90
C ILE A 174 -18.13 8.36 3.85
N ASP A 175 -18.09 7.87 2.62
CA ASP A 175 -18.99 8.32 1.55
C ASP A 175 -20.45 7.95 1.84
N ALA A 176 -20.70 6.83 2.50
CA ALA A 176 -22.03 6.40 2.90
C ALA A 176 -22.63 7.18 4.08
N ASP A 177 -21.82 7.94 4.82
CA ASP A 177 -22.29 8.70 5.99
C ASP A 177 -23.03 9.98 5.54
N ASN A 178 -24.34 9.96 5.61
CA ASN A 178 -25.21 11.09 5.24
C ASN A 178 -25.27 12.21 6.30
N THR A 179 -24.68 12.02 7.46
CA THR A 179 -24.58 13.06 8.50
C THR A 179 -23.50 14.09 8.19
N LEU A 180 -22.54 13.74 7.32
CA LEU A 180 -21.41 14.56 6.93
C LEU A 180 -21.71 15.39 5.68
N THR A 181 -21.05 16.55 5.60
CA THR A 181 -20.95 17.31 4.35
C THR A 181 -19.84 16.75 3.47
N THR A 182 -19.82 17.14 2.20
CA THR A 182 -18.75 16.77 1.25
C THR A 182 -17.36 17.21 1.74
N GLU A 183 -17.29 18.39 2.35
CA GLU A 183 -16.03 18.94 2.87
C GLU A 183 -15.56 18.13 4.08
N GLU A 184 -16.45 17.74 4.99
CA GLU A 184 -16.14 16.87 6.14
C GLU A 184 -15.70 15.47 5.67
N LYS A 185 -16.38 14.90 4.66
CA LYS A 185 -15.98 13.64 4.02
C LYS A 185 -14.60 13.73 3.40
N ASN A 186 -14.31 14.79 2.65
CA ASN A 186 -13.03 14.98 2.00
C ASN A 186 -11.89 15.12 3.02
N ALA A 187 -12.12 15.84 4.12
CA ALA A 187 -11.14 15.95 5.20
C ALA A 187 -10.85 14.59 5.85
N ALA A 188 -11.87 13.79 6.12
CA ALA A 188 -11.74 12.46 6.69
C ALA A 188 -11.03 11.48 5.73
N LYS A 189 -11.37 11.54 4.44
CA LYS A 189 -10.66 10.72 3.41
C LYS A 189 -9.20 11.13 3.28
N ALA A 190 -8.88 12.42 3.34
CA ALA A 190 -7.49 12.88 3.32
C ALA A 190 -6.69 12.35 4.53
N ASP A 191 -7.28 12.29 5.73
CA ASP A 191 -6.65 11.67 6.90
C ASP A 191 -6.43 10.17 6.70
N ALA A 192 -7.42 9.44 6.18
CA ALA A 192 -7.29 8.02 5.87
C ALA A 192 -6.19 7.75 4.84
N GLN A 193 -6.10 8.55 3.78
CA GLN A 193 -5.05 8.47 2.75
C GLN A 193 -3.66 8.75 3.32
N ALA A 194 -3.54 9.75 4.21
CA ALA A 194 -2.27 10.04 4.88
C ALA A 194 -1.80 8.86 5.75
N LYS A 195 -2.72 8.25 6.51
CA LYS A 195 -2.44 7.05 7.32
C LYS A 195 -2.07 5.84 6.45
N ALA A 196 -2.75 5.62 5.33
CA ALA A 196 -2.41 4.57 4.37
C ALA A 196 -1.03 4.79 3.76
N THR A 197 -0.67 6.02 3.42
CA THR A 197 0.66 6.36 2.90
C THR A 197 1.75 6.08 3.94
N ALA A 198 1.53 6.47 5.19
CA ALA A 198 2.46 6.20 6.29
C ALA A 198 2.61 4.68 6.54
N ALA A 199 1.51 3.93 6.49
CA ALA A 199 1.52 2.48 6.63
C ALA A 199 2.33 1.79 5.52
N LYS A 200 2.15 2.20 4.27
CA LYS A 200 2.93 1.67 3.14
C LYS A 200 4.41 1.99 3.27
N ALA A 201 4.77 3.19 3.74
CA ALA A 201 6.17 3.53 4.01
C ALA A 201 6.77 2.64 5.12
N SER A 202 6.00 2.33 6.17
CA SER A 202 6.43 1.39 7.21
C SER A 202 6.65 -0.02 6.66
N ILE A 203 5.78 -0.50 5.76
CA ILE A 203 5.93 -1.78 5.06
C ILE A 203 7.19 -1.77 4.19
N ASP A 204 7.46 -0.69 3.45
CA ASP A 204 8.63 -0.58 2.59
C ASP A 204 9.94 -0.61 3.41
N ASN A 205 9.95 -0.02 4.59
CA ASN A 205 11.08 0.00 5.51
C ASN A 205 11.27 -1.32 6.30
N ALA A 206 10.27 -2.18 6.35
CA ALA A 206 10.36 -3.46 7.04
C ALA A 206 11.34 -4.41 6.33
N THR A 207 12.17 -5.10 7.10
CA THR A 207 13.23 -5.96 6.56
C THR A 207 12.94 -7.45 6.69
N THR A 208 11.96 -7.85 7.51
CA THR A 208 11.56 -9.25 7.75
C THR A 208 10.07 -9.44 7.49
N ASN A 209 9.66 -10.67 7.23
CA ASN A 209 8.26 -11.03 7.05
C ASN A 209 7.42 -10.65 8.28
N ALA A 210 7.93 -10.88 9.49
CA ALA A 210 7.25 -10.52 10.73
C ALA A 210 7.04 -9.01 10.86
N ALA A 211 8.06 -8.20 10.54
CA ALA A 211 7.95 -6.74 10.55
C ALA A 211 6.97 -6.21 9.49
N VAL A 212 6.91 -6.85 8.31
CA VAL A 212 5.91 -6.53 7.27
C VAL A 212 4.50 -6.84 7.77
N ASP A 213 4.27 -7.99 8.42
CA ASP A 213 2.96 -8.36 8.96
C ASP A 213 2.52 -7.41 10.07
N GLN A 214 3.43 -7.01 10.95
CA GLN A 214 3.17 -6.03 11.99
C GLN A 214 2.78 -4.68 11.37
N ALA A 215 3.58 -4.14 10.46
CA ALA A 215 3.31 -2.86 9.79
C ALA A 215 1.97 -2.87 9.02
N LYS A 216 1.64 -4.00 8.36
CA LYS A 216 0.34 -4.21 7.71
C LYS A 216 -0.81 -4.12 8.72
N THR A 217 -0.71 -4.83 9.84
CA THR A 217 -1.77 -4.89 10.85
C THR A 217 -1.99 -3.54 11.52
N GLU A 218 -0.91 -2.88 11.94
CA GLU A 218 -0.95 -1.55 12.54
C GLU A 218 -1.48 -0.51 11.55
N GLY A 219 -1.02 -0.58 10.31
CA GLY A 219 -1.45 0.32 9.23
C GLY A 219 -2.94 0.18 8.90
N ALA A 220 -3.45 -1.03 8.73
CA ALA A 220 -4.86 -1.29 8.47
C ALA A 220 -5.73 -0.81 9.65
N THR A 221 -5.29 -1.05 10.89
CA THR A 221 -5.95 -0.55 12.11
C THR A 221 -5.96 0.99 12.13
N SER A 222 -4.85 1.63 11.82
CA SER A 222 -4.74 3.09 11.77
C SER A 222 -5.68 3.71 10.74
N VAL A 223 -5.74 3.18 9.53
CA VAL A 223 -6.69 3.60 8.49
C VAL A 223 -8.14 3.38 8.96
N GLY A 224 -8.43 2.19 9.51
CA GLY A 224 -9.75 1.84 10.03
C GLY A 224 -10.23 2.75 11.17
N SER A 225 -9.31 3.28 11.98
CA SER A 225 -9.61 4.13 13.14
C SER A 225 -10.02 5.56 12.78
N VAL A 226 -9.94 5.97 11.52
CA VAL A 226 -10.40 7.29 11.10
C VAL A 226 -11.90 7.42 11.36
N THR A 227 -12.26 8.35 12.23
CA THR A 227 -13.67 8.63 12.59
C THR A 227 -13.96 10.08 12.26
N PRO A 228 -14.69 10.35 11.18
CA PRO A 228 -15.11 11.69 10.86
C PRO A 228 -16.10 12.20 11.91
N THR A 229 -16.10 13.50 12.18
CA THR A 229 -17.02 14.14 13.11
C THR A 229 -17.93 15.07 12.32
N ALA A 230 -19.24 14.82 12.37
CA ALA A 230 -20.25 15.73 11.83
C ALA A 230 -20.38 16.96 12.74
N VAL A 231 -20.09 18.14 12.23
CA VAL A 231 -20.14 19.40 12.96
C VAL A 231 -21.12 20.37 12.30
N VAL A 232 -21.15 20.45 10.99
CA VAL A 232 -21.85 21.51 10.23
C VAL A 232 -23.35 21.35 10.32
N LYS A 233 -23.89 20.17 10.01
CA LYS A 233 -25.36 19.93 10.11
C LYS A 233 -25.89 20.02 11.54
N PRO A 234 -25.23 19.42 12.55
CA PRO A 234 -25.66 19.59 13.95
C PRO A 234 -25.67 21.06 14.40
N ALA A 235 -24.65 21.85 14.05
CA ALA A 235 -24.61 23.29 14.39
C ALA A 235 -25.73 24.07 13.69
N ALA A 236 -25.99 23.77 12.42
CA ALA A 236 -27.11 24.40 11.69
C ALA A 236 -28.47 24.06 12.31
N LYS A 237 -28.73 22.80 12.67
CA LYS A 237 -29.97 22.38 13.34
C LYS A 237 -30.14 23.05 14.71
N LYS A 238 -29.01 23.17 15.45
CA LYS A 238 -29.05 23.90 16.73
C LYS A 238 -29.46 25.36 16.56
N ALA A 239 -28.98 26.04 15.52
CA ALA A 239 -29.39 27.41 15.24
C ALA A 239 -30.89 27.51 14.95
N ILE A 240 -31.51 26.54 14.26
CA ILE A 240 -32.97 26.46 14.06
C ILE A 240 -33.71 26.26 15.38
N GLU A 241 -33.20 25.38 16.26
CA GLU A 241 -33.78 25.14 17.58
C GLU A 241 -33.72 26.38 18.48
N ASP A 242 -32.58 27.09 18.45
CA ASP A 242 -32.43 28.35 19.19
C ASP A 242 -33.40 29.43 18.67
N ALA A 243 -33.60 29.55 17.35
CA ALA A 243 -34.57 30.45 16.73
C ALA A 243 -36.02 30.07 17.12
N LEU A 244 -36.35 28.78 17.09
CA LEU A 244 -37.68 28.31 17.53
C LEU A 244 -37.91 28.64 19.00
N LYS A 245 -36.98 28.40 19.88
CA LYS A 245 -37.08 28.73 21.31
C LYS A 245 -37.31 30.24 21.53
N ALA A 246 -36.54 31.05 20.80
CA ALA A 246 -36.74 32.51 20.87
C ALA A 246 -38.12 32.93 20.36
N LYS A 247 -38.60 32.33 19.24
CA LYS A 247 -39.93 32.63 18.69
C LYS A 247 -41.03 32.20 19.63
N VAL A 248 -40.97 31.03 20.24
CA VAL A 248 -41.96 30.57 21.24
C VAL A 248 -42.02 31.54 22.40
N ALA A 249 -40.89 32.01 22.94
CA ALA A 249 -40.86 33.01 24.00
C ALA A 249 -41.51 34.34 23.58
N GLN A 250 -41.27 34.80 22.34
CA GLN A 250 -41.92 35.99 21.78
C GLN A 250 -43.46 35.82 21.69
N LEU A 251 -43.92 34.66 21.21
CA LEU A 251 -45.34 34.35 21.08
C LEU A 251 -46.05 34.26 22.46
N ASP A 252 -45.39 33.67 23.45
CA ASP A 252 -45.91 33.58 24.83
C ASP A 252 -46.09 34.97 25.45
N ALA A 253 -45.20 35.91 25.16
CA ALA A 253 -45.27 37.30 25.65
C ALA A 253 -46.36 38.15 24.97
N ARG A 254 -46.97 37.68 23.87
CA ARG A 254 -48.06 38.41 23.16
C ARG A 254 -49.35 38.47 24.00
N ASN A 255 -49.73 39.66 24.47
CA ASN A 255 -50.92 39.82 25.24
C ASN A 255 -52.19 40.10 24.39
N ASP A 256 -51.95 40.37 23.10
CA ASP A 256 -53.03 40.67 22.12
C ASP A 256 -53.55 39.38 21.43
N LEU A 257 -53.05 38.21 21.80
CA LEU A 257 -53.52 36.91 21.30
C LEU A 257 -54.22 36.09 22.37
N THR A 258 -55.17 35.24 21.94
CA THR A 258 -55.80 34.24 22.84
C THR A 258 -54.78 33.07 23.03
N THR A 259 -55.03 32.20 24.02
CA THR A 259 -54.17 30.98 24.25
C THR A 259 -54.16 30.08 23.03
N GLU A 260 -55.32 29.84 22.42
CA GLU A 260 -55.49 29.01 21.23
C GLU A 260 -54.71 29.58 20.03
N GLU A 261 -54.73 30.91 19.84
CA GLU A 261 -53.96 31.57 18.76
C GLU A 261 -52.44 31.47 18.97
N LYS A 262 -52.00 31.61 20.24
CA LYS A 262 -50.63 31.41 20.61
C LYS A 262 -50.18 29.97 20.31
N GLU A 263 -50.95 28.96 20.73
CA GLU A 263 -50.63 27.55 20.49
C GLU A 263 -50.59 27.21 18.99
N ALA A 264 -51.54 27.75 18.20
CA ALA A 264 -51.52 27.58 16.74
C ALA A 264 -50.24 28.19 16.10
N ALA A 265 -49.85 29.40 16.53
CA ALA A 265 -48.66 30.06 16.04
C ALA A 265 -47.38 29.32 16.46
N LYS A 266 -47.30 28.78 17.68
CA LYS A 266 -46.19 27.95 18.14
C LYS A 266 -46.11 26.64 17.35
N ALA A 267 -47.24 26.01 17.02
CA ALA A 267 -47.32 24.83 16.19
C ALA A 267 -46.83 25.12 14.76
N ASP A 268 -47.15 26.26 14.15
CA ASP A 268 -46.66 26.70 12.86
C ASP A 268 -45.14 26.94 12.92
N ALA A 269 -44.63 27.65 13.91
CA ALA A 269 -43.18 27.86 14.10
C ALA A 269 -42.43 26.53 14.24
N LYS A 270 -43.01 25.59 15.02
CA LYS A 270 -42.41 24.24 15.16
C LYS A 270 -42.41 23.47 13.85
N ALA A 271 -43.48 23.48 13.09
CA ALA A 271 -43.57 22.82 11.79
C ALA A 271 -42.54 23.36 10.80
N ARG A 272 -42.33 24.69 10.76
CA ARG A 272 -41.27 25.33 9.95
C ARG A 272 -39.87 24.92 10.41
N ALA A 273 -39.60 24.87 11.72
CA ALA A 273 -38.36 24.44 12.28
C ALA A 273 -38.04 22.96 11.92
N ASP A 274 -39.06 22.08 12.01
CA ASP A 274 -38.89 20.67 11.67
C ASP A 274 -38.65 20.48 10.15
N ALA A 275 -39.33 21.25 9.31
CA ALA A 275 -39.10 21.28 7.87
C ALA A 275 -37.68 21.78 7.54
N ALA A 276 -37.21 22.84 8.19
CA ALA A 276 -35.87 23.38 8.02
C ALA A 276 -34.79 22.36 8.44
N LYS A 277 -34.99 21.67 9.57
CA LYS A 277 -34.04 20.59 10.01
C LYS A 277 -34.01 19.44 9.01
N THR A 278 -35.15 19.04 8.45
CA THR A 278 -35.22 18.02 7.39
C THR A 278 -34.52 18.50 6.12
N ALA A 279 -34.65 19.76 5.73
CA ALA A 279 -33.97 20.35 4.61
C ALA A 279 -32.44 20.29 4.83
N ILE A 280 -31.92 20.63 6.04
CA ILE A 280 -30.50 20.54 6.40
C ILE A 280 -29.98 19.10 6.26
N ASP A 281 -30.77 18.09 6.66
CA ASP A 281 -30.35 16.69 6.51
C ASP A 281 -30.08 16.28 5.06
N ASN A 282 -30.85 16.84 4.13
CA ASN A 282 -30.72 16.56 2.70
C ASN A 282 -29.59 17.37 2.01
N MET A 283 -29.00 18.36 2.67
CA MET A 283 -27.92 19.15 2.11
C MET A 283 -26.60 18.36 2.12
N THR A 284 -25.78 18.57 1.10
CA THR A 284 -24.55 17.80 0.91
C THR A 284 -23.27 18.62 1.11
N THR A 285 -23.33 19.94 1.02
CA THR A 285 -22.15 20.82 1.14
C THR A 285 -22.31 21.82 2.30
N ASN A 286 -21.20 22.32 2.82
CA ASN A 286 -21.22 23.36 3.86
C ASN A 286 -22.05 24.59 3.43
N SER A 287 -21.86 25.02 2.18
CA SER A 287 -22.58 26.19 1.64
C SER A 287 -24.10 25.95 1.58
N THR A 288 -24.54 24.77 1.11
CA THR A 288 -25.96 24.46 1.03
C THR A 288 -26.59 24.28 2.41
N VAL A 289 -25.84 23.73 3.39
CA VAL A 289 -26.27 23.66 4.80
C VAL A 289 -26.44 25.07 5.40
N ASP A 290 -25.50 25.98 5.13
CA ASP A 290 -25.54 27.35 5.64
C ASP A 290 -26.70 28.12 5.05
N ASN A 291 -26.98 27.97 3.76
CA ASN A 291 -28.15 28.55 3.10
C ASN A 291 -29.47 28.01 3.70
N ALA A 292 -29.57 26.69 3.89
CA ALA A 292 -30.75 26.07 4.48
C ALA A 292 -30.97 26.51 5.94
N LYS A 293 -29.89 26.65 6.72
CA LYS A 293 -29.93 27.22 8.07
C LYS A 293 -30.46 28.66 8.03
N THR A 294 -29.91 29.52 7.19
CA THR A 294 -30.30 30.93 7.09
C THR A 294 -31.77 31.07 6.70
N THR A 295 -32.21 30.32 5.68
CA THR A 295 -33.62 30.29 5.26
C THR A 295 -34.51 29.76 6.38
N GLY A 296 -34.14 28.65 7.02
CA GLY A 296 -34.94 28.04 8.07
C GLY A 296 -35.09 28.93 9.31
N VAL A 297 -34.03 29.63 9.72
CA VAL A 297 -34.10 30.63 10.80
C VAL A 297 -35.09 31.74 10.43
N ALA A 298 -34.94 32.30 9.22
CA ALA A 298 -35.85 33.36 8.73
C ALA A 298 -37.33 32.88 8.67
N ASP A 299 -37.58 31.65 8.24
CA ASP A 299 -38.90 31.07 8.17
C ASP A 299 -39.54 30.94 9.56
N VAL A 300 -38.79 30.45 10.55
CA VAL A 300 -39.27 30.38 11.94
C VAL A 300 -39.53 31.78 12.50
N GLU A 301 -38.62 32.72 12.27
CA GLU A 301 -38.76 34.10 12.75
C GLU A 301 -39.93 34.87 12.08
N SER A 302 -40.28 34.49 10.86
CA SER A 302 -41.37 35.11 10.10
C SER A 302 -42.76 34.82 10.67
N VAL A 303 -42.92 33.84 11.55
CA VAL A 303 -44.20 33.52 12.19
C VAL A 303 -44.64 34.72 13.03
N ASN A 304 -45.64 35.41 12.54
CA ASN A 304 -46.21 36.63 13.18
C ASN A 304 -47.70 36.67 13.01
N PRO A 305 -48.48 36.04 13.92
CA PRO A 305 -49.91 36.07 13.86
C PRO A 305 -50.46 37.51 14.05
N GLN A 306 -51.53 37.82 13.36
CA GLN A 306 -52.24 39.09 13.53
C GLN A 306 -52.83 39.20 14.96
N ALA A 307 -53.06 40.43 15.43
CA ALA A 307 -53.73 40.65 16.69
C ALA A 307 -55.10 39.96 16.70
N SER A 308 -55.51 39.43 17.86
CA SER A 308 -56.70 38.62 17.98
C SER A 308 -57.99 39.45 17.65
N GLN A 309 -58.64 39.04 16.58
CA GLN A 309 -59.90 39.62 16.22
C GLN A 309 -60.96 39.40 17.35
N LYS A 310 -60.95 38.21 17.99
CA LYS A 310 -61.84 37.89 19.12
C LYS A 310 -61.63 38.83 20.28
N LYS A 311 -60.42 39.21 20.64
CA LYS A 311 -60.09 40.16 21.69
C LYS A 311 -60.55 41.59 21.29
N THR A 312 -60.39 41.96 20.04
CA THR A 312 -60.82 43.24 19.49
C THR A 312 -62.34 43.33 19.53
N ASP A 313 -63.02 42.29 19.07
CA ASP A 313 -64.52 42.26 19.09
C ASP A 313 -65.09 42.30 20.51
N ALA A 314 -64.45 41.56 21.44
CA ALA A 314 -64.81 41.56 22.85
C ALA A 314 -64.63 42.93 23.48
N LYS A 315 -63.53 43.64 23.22
CA LYS A 315 -63.32 45.02 23.68
C LYS A 315 -64.38 45.99 23.12
N ASN A 316 -64.62 45.90 21.80
CA ASN A 316 -65.64 46.71 21.17
C ASN A 316 -67.00 46.46 21.76
N ALA A 317 -67.35 45.19 22.07
CA ALA A 317 -68.61 44.84 22.72
C ALA A 317 -68.71 45.41 24.15
N VAL A 318 -67.62 45.41 24.89
CA VAL A 318 -67.58 46.04 26.25
C VAL A 318 -67.76 47.56 26.15
N ASP A 319 -67.02 48.21 25.20
CA ASP A 319 -67.13 49.66 24.99
C ASP A 319 -68.50 50.07 24.54
N GLU A 320 -69.19 49.27 23.70
CA GLU A 320 -70.60 49.56 23.30
C GLU A 320 -71.56 49.36 24.45
N ALA A 321 -71.39 48.30 25.26
CA ALA A 321 -72.20 48.08 26.46
C ALA A 321 -72.02 49.21 27.48
N LEU A 322 -70.80 49.75 27.61
CA LEU A 322 -70.51 50.90 28.47
C LEU A 322 -71.24 52.13 27.95
N LYS A 323 -71.20 52.42 26.65
CA LYS A 323 -71.92 53.57 26.05
C LYS A 323 -73.45 53.50 26.32
N VAL A 324 -74.00 52.27 26.09
CA VAL A 324 -75.46 52.04 26.38
C VAL A 324 -75.77 52.26 27.86
N LYS A 325 -74.87 51.77 28.76
CA LYS A 325 -75.06 51.98 30.21
C LYS A 325 -74.92 53.42 30.60
N GLU A 326 -73.94 54.16 30.10
CA GLU A 326 -73.77 55.59 30.36
C GLU A 326 -75.03 56.42 29.90
N ALA A 327 -75.53 56.11 28.69
CA ALA A 327 -76.73 56.75 28.18
C ALA A 327 -77.95 56.48 29.06
N ALA A 328 -78.10 55.24 29.54
CA ALA A 328 -79.14 54.87 30.46
C ALA A 328 -79.03 55.62 31.82
N ILE A 329 -77.80 55.80 32.32
CA ILE A 329 -77.56 56.62 33.54
C ILE A 329 -77.89 58.07 33.29
N ASP A 330 -77.60 58.65 32.15
CA ASP A 330 -77.90 60.07 31.82
C ASP A 330 -79.37 60.33 31.72
N THR A 331 -80.13 59.37 31.19
CA THR A 331 -81.61 59.50 31.03
C THR A 331 -82.38 59.17 32.29
N ASN A 332 -81.78 58.70 33.37
CA ASN A 332 -82.42 58.37 34.62
C ASN A 332 -82.74 59.66 35.40
N ASN A 333 -84.03 60.02 35.52
CA ASN A 333 -84.48 61.24 36.18
C ASN A 333 -84.49 61.13 37.72
N ASP A 334 -84.31 59.94 38.27
CA ASP A 334 -84.30 59.69 39.72
C ASP A 334 -82.97 59.95 40.39
N LEU A 335 -81.90 60.18 39.57
CA LEU A 335 -80.52 60.40 40.03
C LEU A 335 -80.13 61.89 39.96
N THR A 336 -79.46 62.38 40.98
CA THR A 336 -78.78 63.68 40.99
C THR A 336 -77.57 63.68 40.04
N ALA A 337 -76.98 64.85 39.70
CA ALA A 337 -75.83 64.96 38.85
C ALA A 337 -74.61 64.26 39.47
N GLU A 338 -74.40 64.36 40.76
CA GLU A 338 -73.28 63.67 41.51
C GLU A 338 -73.49 62.18 41.48
N GLU A 339 -74.72 61.67 41.69
CA GLU A 339 -75.00 60.21 41.62
C GLU A 339 -74.82 59.66 40.22
N LYS A 340 -75.21 60.39 39.16
CA LYS A 340 -74.88 60.01 37.76
C LYS A 340 -73.42 59.95 37.49
N THR A 341 -72.62 60.91 37.97
CA THR A 341 -71.18 60.90 37.80
C THR A 341 -70.55 59.68 38.46
N LYS A 342 -70.89 59.38 39.68
CA LYS A 342 -70.43 58.22 40.40
C LYS A 342 -70.83 56.89 39.71
N ALA A 343 -72.08 56.78 39.28
CA ALA A 343 -72.54 55.58 38.59
C ALA A 343 -71.84 55.32 37.27
N LYS A 344 -71.44 56.37 36.54
CA LYS A 344 -70.64 56.24 35.35
C LYS A 344 -69.16 55.84 35.66
N GLU A 345 -68.58 56.39 36.74
CA GLU A 345 -67.28 55.97 37.22
C GLU A 345 -67.28 54.49 37.61
N ASP A 346 -68.27 54.05 38.35
CA ASP A 346 -68.44 52.64 38.75
C ASP A 346 -68.66 51.71 37.54
N ALA A 347 -69.33 52.20 36.47
CA ALA A 347 -69.48 51.44 35.22
C ALA A 347 -68.20 51.32 34.40
N LYS A 348 -67.24 52.23 34.54
CA LYS A 348 -65.94 52.21 33.89
C LYS A 348 -64.90 51.38 34.64
N ALA A 349 -65.02 51.19 35.93
CA ALA A 349 -64.12 50.43 36.81
C ALA A 349 -64.24 48.93 36.57
#